data_12c013e2277192efaafc82c012441916
#
_entry.id   12c013e2277192efaafc82c012441916
#
_cell.length_a   1.000
_cell.length_b   1.000
_cell.length_c   1.000
_cell.angle_alpha   90.00
_cell.angle_beta   90.00
_cell.angle_gamma   90.00
#
_symmetry.space_group_name_H-M   'P 1'
#
loop_
_entity.id
_entity.type
_entity.pdbx_description
1 polymer ?
#
loop_
_entity_poly.entity_id
_entity_poly.type
_entity_poly.pdbx_seq_one_letter_code
_entity_poly.pdbx_strand_id
1 'polypeptide(L)'
;MLENIKFIECLTNKLERISYPYPLINWINLEDYPDIEYKILLHKHQDILDDDDLLLTHLKGVRRDVFLWISIIGKYYYYSIEKMKKRSDQYYFCYDVLRETDEIAMIQRLEQFFTQEGYAKVPEDAANYILEDIETELSVRGETTIFKCLFNDLWTNEITNLEVWLP
;
A
#
# COMPACT_ATOMS: atom_id res chain seq x y z
N MET A 1 -8.90 -9.73 -21.05
CA MET A 1 -7.70 -8.83 -21.08
C MET A 1 -8.06 -7.35 -21.28
N LEU A 2 -8.72 -6.94 -22.38
CA LEU A 2 -9.09 -5.52 -22.63
C LEU A 2 -10.03 -4.89 -21.58
N GLU A 3 -10.94 -5.65 -20.98
CA GLU A 3 -11.87 -5.16 -19.95
C GLU A 3 -11.14 -4.85 -18.62
N ASN A 4 -10.16 -5.66 -18.26
CA ASN A 4 -9.37 -5.44 -17.06
C ASN A 4 -8.50 -4.18 -17.18
N ILE A 5 -7.91 -3.93 -18.36
CA ILE A 5 -7.11 -2.72 -18.60
C ILE A 5 -7.97 -1.47 -18.45
N LYS A 6 -9.17 -1.44 -19.06
CA LYS A 6 -10.10 -0.30 -18.94
C LYS A 6 -10.56 -0.08 -17.50
N PHE A 7 -10.79 -1.17 -16.76
CA PHE A 7 -11.15 -1.09 -15.35
C PHE A 7 -10.03 -0.44 -14.54
N ILE A 8 -8.78 -0.91 -14.71
CA ILE A 8 -7.60 -0.37 -14.03
C ILE A 8 -7.39 1.11 -14.37
N GLU A 9 -7.48 1.50 -15.65
CA GLU A 9 -7.36 2.89 -16.06
C GLU A 9 -8.43 3.78 -15.41
N CYS A 10 -9.68 3.32 -15.40
CA CYS A 10 -10.77 4.05 -14.75
C CYS A 10 -10.54 4.18 -13.23
N LEU A 11 -10.10 3.12 -12.58
CA LEU A 11 -9.79 3.10 -11.16
C LEU A 11 -8.63 4.05 -10.83
N THR A 12 -7.53 3.97 -11.59
CA THR A 12 -6.36 4.85 -11.45
C THR A 12 -6.77 6.32 -11.52
N ASN A 13 -7.52 6.70 -12.55
CA ASN A 13 -8.00 8.08 -12.72
C ASN A 13 -8.89 8.57 -11.55
N LYS A 14 -9.70 7.67 -10.96
CA LYS A 14 -10.50 8.01 -9.78
C LYS A 14 -9.61 8.19 -8.55
N LEU A 15 -8.65 7.28 -8.34
CA LEU A 15 -7.74 7.32 -7.20
C LEU A 15 -6.82 8.53 -7.25
N GLU A 16 -6.31 8.94 -8.42
CA GLU A 16 -5.53 10.17 -8.60
C GLU A 16 -6.30 11.42 -8.15
N ARG A 17 -7.60 11.49 -8.46
CA ARG A 17 -8.45 12.62 -8.00
C ARG A 17 -8.69 12.59 -6.49
N ILE A 18 -8.85 11.39 -5.92
CA ILE A 18 -9.07 11.21 -4.48
C ILE A 18 -7.81 11.55 -3.70
N SER A 19 -6.65 11.12 -4.19
CA SER A 19 -5.36 11.34 -3.51
C SER A 19 -4.85 12.77 -3.63
N TYR A 20 -5.33 13.56 -4.62
CA TYR A 20 -4.86 14.93 -4.79
C TYR A 20 -4.87 15.74 -3.48
N PRO A 21 -3.80 16.48 -3.13
CA PRO A 21 -2.60 16.81 -3.93
C PRO A 21 -1.43 15.81 -3.80
N TYR A 22 -1.65 14.64 -3.24
CA TYR A 22 -0.61 13.63 -3.05
C TYR A 22 -0.44 12.79 -4.32
N PRO A 23 0.79 12.61 -4.83
CA PRO A 23 1.06 11.79 -5.99
C PRO A 23 0.64 10.34 -5.80
N LEU A 24 0.03 9.74 -6.82
CA LEU A 24 -0.29 8.33 -6.90
C LEU A 24 0.71 7.63 -7.83
N ILE A 25 1.30 6.54 -7.37
CA ILE A 25 2.12 5.64 -8.18
C ILE A 25 1.36 4.33 -8.36
N ASN A 26 1.26 3.89 -9.60
CA ASN A 26 0.70 2.61 -9.98
C ASN A 26 1.82 1.55 -9.95
N TRP A 27 1.65 0.51 -9.12
CA TRP A 27 2.57 -0.63 -8.98
C TRP A 27 1.93 -1.95 -9.40
N ILE A 28 0.93 -1.89 -10.27
CA ILE A 28 0.17 -3.07 -10.71
C ILE A 28 1.04 -3.96 -11.57
N ASN A 29 1.18 -5.21 -11.17
CA ASN A 29 1.79 -6.27 -11.95
C ASN A 29 0.93 -7.54 -11.88
N LEU A 30 -0.12 -7.59 -12.71
CA LEU A 30 -1.05 -8.72 -12.75
C LEU A 30 -0.47 -9.98 -13.43
N GLU A 31 0.75 -9.92 -13.97
CA GLU A 31 1.43 -11.10 -14.49
C GLU A 31 1.99 -11.96 -13.36
N ASP A 32 2.43 -11.31 -12.26
CA ASP A 32 3.07 -11.97 -11.13
C ASP A 32 2.19 -12.02 -9.88
N TYR A 33 1.22 -11.07 -9.72
CA TYR A 33 0.47 -10.90 -8.48
C TYR A 33 -1.04 -10.81 -8.67
N PRO A 34 -1.84 -11.38 -7.75
CA PRO A 34 -3.30 -11.40 -7.83
C PRO A 34 -3.96 -10.14 -7.27
N ASP A 35 -3.28 -9.02 -7.21
CA ASP A 35 -3.78 -7.77 -6.64
C ASP A 35 -3.47 -6.54 -7.47
N ILE A 36 -4.14 -5.46 -7.13
CA ILE A 36 -3.92 -4.13 -7.70
C ILE A 36 -3.27 -3.29 -6.61
N GLU A 37 -2.04 -2.88 -6.84
CA GLU A 37 -1.26 -2.13 -5.86
C GLU A 37 -1.02 -0.69 -6.29
N TYR A 38 -1.25 0.23 -5.36
CA TYR A 38 -0.93 1.65 -5.51
C TYR A 38 -0.13 2.15 -4.32
N LYS A 39 0.73 3.13 -4.59
CA LYS A 39 1.42 3.89 -3.56
C LYS A 39 1.00 5.36 -3.64
N ILE A 40 0.50 5.93 -2.55
CA ILE A 40 0.20 7.36 -2.43
C ILE A 40 1.30 8.00 -1.60
N LEU A 41 2.06 8.90 -2.21
CA LEU A 41 3.17 9.57 -1.54
C LEU A 41 2.65 10.72 -0.67
N LEU A 42 2.83 10.65 0.66
CA LEU A 42 2.39 11.68 1.60
C LEU A 42 3.32 12.92 1.58
N HIS A 43 3.57 13.42 0.38
CA HIS A 43 4.27 14.68 0.13
C HIS A 43 3.73 15.31 -1.15
N LYS A 44 3.83 16.64 -1.26
CA LYS A 44 3.22 17.42 -2.35
C LYS A 44 4.19 17.68 -3.53
N HIS A 45 5.36 17.03 -3.55
CA HIS A 45 6.34 17.18 -4.62
C HIS A 45 6.05 16.17 -5.75
N GLN A 46 5.93 16.66 -6.98
CA GLN A 46 5.60 15.82 -8.14
C GLN A 46 6.78 15.64 -9.10
N ASP A 47 7.82 16.45 -8.96
CA ASP A 47 8.89 16.54 -9.98
C ASP A 47 9.96 15.45 -9.87
N ILE A 48 9.95 14.64 -8.80
CA ILE A 48 10.99 13.64 -8.50
C ILE A 48 10.30 12.34 -8.05
N LEU A 49 9.50 11.73 -8.92
CA LEU A 49 8.75 10.52 -8.54
C LEU A 49 9.50 9.22 -8.82
N ASP A 50 10.42 9.23 -9.79
CA ASP A 50 11.07 8.03 -10.32
C ASP A 50 12.46 7.77 -9.72
N ASP A 51 12.94 8.62 -8.82
CA ASP A 51 14.25 8.48 -8.17
C ASP A 51 14.10 8.57 -6.65
N ASP A 52 14.06 7.41 -6.00
CA ASP A 52 13.90 7.29 -4.55
C ASP A 52 15.01 8.01 -3.78
N ASP A 53 16.23 8.02 -4.27
CA ASP A 53 17.37 8.64 -3.61
C ASP A 53 17.30 10.18 -3.67
N LEU A 54 16.96 10.71 -4.83
CA LEU A 54 16.74 12.15 -4.99
C LEU A 54 15.54 12.60 -4.16
N LEU A 55 14.45 11.83 -4.20
CA LEU A 55 13.26 12.11 -3.43
C LEU A 55 13.54 12.11 -1.92
N LEU A 56 14.23 11.09 -1.41
CA LEU A 56 14.62 11.01 0.00
C LEU A 56 15.54 12.16 0.41
N THR A 57 16.49 12.52 -0.45
CA THR A 57 17.37 13.68 -0.21
C THR A 57 16.54 14.96 -0.07
N HIS A 58 15.59 15.17 -0.96
CA HIS A 58 14.68 16.31 -0.94
C HIS A 58 13.79 16.32 0.31
N LEU A 59 13.33 15.16 0.73
CA LEU A 59 12.52 14.96 1.94
C LEU A 59 13.36 14.82 3.24
N LYS A 60 14.65 15.16 3.20
CA LYS A 60 15.56 15.08 4.37
C LYS A 60 15.70 13.67 4.93
N GLY A 61 15.69 12.68 4.07
CA GLY A 61 15.94 11.27 4.40
C GLY A 61 14.75 10.49 4.94
N VAL A 62 13.55 11.08 4.95
CA VAL A 62 12.33 10.38 5.41
C VAL A 62 11.19 10.58 4.41
N ARG A 63 10.64 9.48 3.90
CA ARG A 63 9.42 9.47 3.08
C ARG A 63 8.31 8.76 3.83
N ARG A 64 7.08 9.20 3.62
CA ARG A 64 5.86 8.60 4.17
C ARG A 64 4.92 8.29 3.03
N ASP A 65 4.39 7.09 3.02
CA ASP A 65 3.55 6.59 1.94
C ASP A 65 2.30 5.90 2.51
N VAL A 66 1.23 5.89 1.74
CA VAL A 66 0.11 4.96 1.92
C VAL A 66 0.26 3.88 0.86
N PHE A 67 0.43 2.65 1.27
CA PHE A 67 0.33 1.48 0.39
C PHE A 67 -1.12 1.04 0.37
N LEU A 68 -1.66 0.84 -0.81
CA LEU A 68 -3.06 0.47 -1.04
C LEU A 68 -3.11 -0.79 -1.90
N TRP A 69 -3.67 -1.86 -1.35
CA TRP A 69 -3.91 -3.12 -2.04
C TRP A 69 -5.41 -3.33 -2.28
N ILE A 70 -5.75 -3.77 -3.49
CA ILE A 70 -7.12 -4.04 -3.92
C ILE A 70 -7.15 -5.45 -4.48
N SER A 71 -7.94 -6.33 -3.85
CA SER A 71 -8.05 -7.71 -4.26
C SER A 71 -8.80 -7.86 -5.60
N ILE A 72 -8.31 -8.75 -6.46
CA ILE A 72 -9.01 -9.12 -7.70
C ILE A 72 -9.91 -10.35 -7.53
N ILE A 73 -9.77 -11.10 -6.44
CA ILE A 73 -10.58 -12.29 -6.15
C ILE A 73 -11.86 -11.97 -5.37
N GLY A 74 -12.00 -10.74 -4.88
CA GLY A 74 -13.17 -10.28 -4.16
C GLY A 74 -13.17 -8.77 -3.99
N LYS A 75 -14.28 -8.21 -3.51
CA LYS A 75 -14.37 -6.78 -3.24
C LYS A 75 -13.78 -6.44 -1.87
N TYR A 76 -12.45 -6.58 -1.74
CA TYR A 76 -11.70 -6.26 -0.54
C TYR A 76 -10.59 -5.27 -0.86
N TYR A 77 -10.27 -4.42 0.09
CA TYR A 77 -9.10 -3.56 0.03
C TYR A 77 -8.43 -3.48 1.41
N TYR A 78 -7.16 -3.19 1.38
CA TYR A 78 -6.35 -2.94 2.56
C TYR A 78 -5.42 -1.77 2.29
N TYR A 79 -5.08 -0.99 3.30
CA TYR A 79 -4.00 -0.03 3.21
C TYR A 79 -3.21 0.00 4.52
N SER A 80 -1.90 0.26 4.38
CA SER A 80 -1.00 0.61 5.47
C SER A 80 -0.44 2.01 5.27
N ILE A 81 -0.03 2.64 6.36
CA ILE A 81 0.71 3.89 6.32
C ILE A 81 2.11 3.56 6.78
N GLU A 82 3.08 3.84 5.92
CA GLU A 82 4.45 3.45 6.13
C GLU A 82 5.38 4.65 6.07
N LYS A 83 6.47 4.53 6.79
CA LYS A 83 7.57 5.47 6.75
C LYS A 83 8.82 4.75 6.29
N MET A 84 9.44 5.26 5.25
CA MET A 84 10.73 4.82 4.76
C MET A 84 11.81 5.83 5.17
N LYS A 85 12.94 5.31 5.65
CA LYS A 85 14.13 6.11 5.97
C LYS A 85 15.34 5.45 5.35
N LYS A 86 16.21 6.25 4.70
CA LYS A 86 17.51 5.80 4.25
C LYS A 86 18.58 6.13 5.29
N ARG A 87 19.40 5.15 5.65
CA ARG A 87 20.56 5.32 6.50
C ARG A 87 21.75 4.60 5.86
N SER A 88 22.78 5.35 5.49
CA SER A 88 23.85 4.86 4.62
C SER A 88 23.24 4.31 3.31
N ASP A 89 23.52 3.05 2.95
CA ASP A 89 23.00 2.42 1.73
C ASP A 89 21.81 1.46 2.00
N GLN A 90 21.21 1.55 3.20
CA GLN A 90 20.08 0.69 3.58
C GLN A 90 18.81 1.48 3.77
N TYR A 91 17.69 0.87 3.34
CA TYR A 91 16.34 1.40 3.54
C TYR A 91 15.69 0.68 4.73
N TYR A 92 15.03 1.45 5.57
CA TYR A 92 14.29 0.97 6.73
C TYR A 92 12.84 1.37 6.61
N PHE A 93 11.95 0.43 6.86
CA PHE A 93 10.51 0.62 6.79
C PHE A 93 9.90 0.39 8.15
N CYS A 94 8.90 1.20 8.50
CA CYS A 94 8.07 0.96 9.66
C CYS A 94 6.67 1.53 9.44
N TYR A 95 5.71 1.02 10.19
CA TYR A 95 4.38 1.61 10.23
C TYR A 95 4.44 3.06 10.73
N ASP A 96 3.56 3.89 10.19
CA ASP A 96 3.39 5.27 10.60
C ASP A 96 1.88 5.59 10.74
N VAL A 97 1.59 6.82 11.15
CA VAL A 97 0.22 7.31 11.31
C VAL A 97 -0.01 8.57 10.50
N LEU A 98 -1.27 8.85 10.18
CA LEU A 98 -1.65 10.14 9.57
C LEU A 98 -1.41 11.28 10.56
N ARG A 99 -0.87 12.38 10.07
CA ARG A 99 -0.51 13.55 10.91
C ARG A 99 -1.23 14.81 10.48
N GLU A 100 -1.35 15.01 9.19
CA GLU A 100 -1.90 16.24 8.63
C GLU A 100 -3.41 16.09 8.40
N THR A 101 -4.14 17.17 8.58
CA THR A 101 -5.59 17.20 8.31
C THR A 101 -5.91 16.79 6.87
N ASP A 102 -5.07 17.18 5.91
CA ASP A 102 -5.24 16.84 4.50
C ASP A 102 -5.06 15.34 4.25
N GLU A 103 -4.09 14.71 4.94
CA GLU A 103 -3.87 13.26 4.88
C GLU A 103 -5.10 12.50 5.39
N ILE A 104 -5.62 12.91 6.55
CA ILE A 104 -6.83 12.33 7.15
C ILE A 104 -8.03 12.49 6.21
N ALA A 105 -8.22 13.69 5.66
CA ALA A 105 -9.31 13.96 4.73
C ALA A 105 -9.18 13.14 3.42
N MET A 106 -7.96 12.93 2.94
CA MET A 106 -7.70 12.09 1.77
C MET A 106 -8.08 10.65 2.06
N ILE A 107 -7.67 10.07 3.18
CA ILE A 107 -8.03 8.69 3.56
C ILE A 107 -9.54 8.55 3.75
N GLN A 108 -10.22 9.52 4.35
CA GLN A 108 -11.69 9.48 4.47
C GLN A 108 -12.37 9.44 3.11
N ARG A 109 -11.91 10.22 2.12
CA ARG A 109 -12.43 10.16 0.75
C ARG A 109 -12.15 8.79 0.09
N LEU A 110 -10.98 8.22 0.35
CA LEU A 110 -10.60 6.89 -0.14
C LEU A 110 -11.54 5.80 0.41
N GLU A 111 -11.75 5.78 1.71
CA GLU A 111 -12.64 4.82 2.38
C GLU A 111 -14.10 4.98 1.92
N GLN A 112 -14.56 6.22 1.78
CA GLN A 112 -15.90 6.51 1.26
C GLN A 112 -16.07 5.99 -0.18
N PHE A 113 -15.08 6.22 -1.04
CA PHE A 113 -15.08 5.73 -2.42
C PHE A 113 -15.20 4.20 -2.45
N PHE A 114 -14.35 3.47 -1.72
CA PHE A 114 -14.39 2.02 -1.69
C PHE A 114 -15.71 1.48 -1.13
N THR A 115 -16.25 2.10 -0.10
CA THR A 115 -17.55 1.75 0.46
C THR A 115 -18.67 1.92 -0.58
N GLN A 116 -18.67 3.03 -1.33
CA GLN A 116 -19.66 3.29 -2.39
C GLN A 116 -19.55 2.31 -3.55
N GLU A 117 -18.35 1.87 -3.89
CA GLU A 117 -18.11 0.85 -4.92
C GLU A 117 -18.39 -0.59 -4.40
N GLY A 118 -18.76 -0.73 -3.12
CA GLY A 118 -19.11 -2.01 -2.47
C GLY A 118 -17.92 -2.84 -2.03
N TYR A 119 -16.75 -2.23 -1.84
CA TYR A 119 -15.59 -2.89 -1.26
C TYR A 119 -15.63 -2.87 0.27
N ALA A 120 -15.16 -3.95 0.88
CA ALA A 120 -14.95 -4.04 2.33
C ALA A 120 -13.47 -3.82 2.67
N LYS A 121 -13.20 -2.97 3.65
CA LYS A 121 -11.86 -2.82 4.21
C LYS A 121 -11.52 -4.04 5.04
N VAL A 122 -10.33 -4.62 4.81
CA VAL A 122 -9.78 -5.65 5.69
C VAL A 122 -9.08 -4.94 6.86
N PRO A 123 -9.54 -5.15 8.11
CA PRO A 123 -8.85 -4.60 9.29
C PRO A 123 -7.46 -5.22 9.47
N GLU A 124 -6.55 -4.51 10.11
CA GLU A 124 -5.16 -4.95 10.28
C GLU A 124 -5.04 -6.25 11.06
N ASP A 125 -5.81 -6.40 12.13
CA ASP A 125 -5.86 -7.63 12.93
C ASP A 125 -6.38 -8.82 12.12
N ALA A 126 -7.38 -8.60 11.27
CA ALA A 126 -7.87 -9.63 10.35
C ALA A 126 -6.86 -9.94 9.25
N ALA A 127 -6.20 -8.94 8.68
CA ALA A 127 -5.19 -9.14 7.64
C ALA A 127 -4.05 -10.05 8.12
N ASN A 128 -3.65 -9.89 9.37
CA ASN A 128 -2.56 -10.64 10.02
C ASN A 128 -3.00 -11.98 10.63
N TYR A 129 -4.30 -12.31 10.56
CA TYR A 129 -4.78 -13.58 11.10
C TYR A 129 -4.25 -14.76 10.29
N ILE A 130 -3.62 -15.72 10.98
CA ILE A 130 -3.02 -16.92 10.37
C ILE A 130 -4.11 -17.96 10.09
N LEU A 131 -4.11 -18.48 8.87
CA LEU A 131 -4.98 -19.57 8.41
C LEU A 131 -4.18 -20.88 8.46
N GLU A 132 -4.35 -21.65 9.55
CA GLU A 132 -3.49 -22.81 9.87
C GLU A 132 -3.51 -23.91 8.79
N ASP A 133 -4.65 -24.09 8.10
CA ASP A 133 -4.87 -25.17 7.13
C ASP A 133 -4.71 -24.76 5.66
N ILE A 134 -4.31 -23.52 5.40
CA ILE A 134 -4.17 -22.99 4.03
C ILE A 134 -2.69 -22.82 3.68
N GLU A 135 -2.36 -23.16 2.46
CA GLU A 135 -1.08 -22.90 1.80
C GLU A 135 -1.31 -21.97 0.62
N THR A 136 -0.36 -21.09 0.36
CA THR A 136 -0.29 -20.30 -0.86
C THR A 136 0.98 -20.69 -1.63
N GLU A 137 1.25 -20.08 -2.77
CA GLU A 137 2.42 -20.44 -3.58
C GLU A 137 3.74 -20.24 -2.82
N LEU A 138 3.81 -19.23 -1.97
CA LEU A 138 5.05 -18.83 -1.26
C LEU A 138 4.96 -19.03 0.26
N SER A 139 3.81 -19.43 0.79
CA SER A 139 3.61 -19.60 2.24
C SER A 139 3.12 -21.00 2.58
N VAL A 140 3.80 -21.64 3.53
CA VAL A 140 3.44 -22.98 4.06
C VAL A 140 2.32 -22.88 5.11
N ARG A 141 1.75 -24.02 5.48
CA ARG A 141 0.74 -24.11 6.55
C ARG A 141 1.26 -23.49 7.85
N GLY A 142 0.40 -22.71 8.50
CA GLY A 142 0.75 -22.00 9.72
C GLY A 142 1.48 -20.68 9.52
N GLU A 143 1.76 -20.30 8.26
CA GLU A 143 2.38 -18.99 7.92
C GLU A 143 1.53 -18.15 6.96
N THR A 144 0.44 -18.74 6.44
CA THR A 144 -0.45 -18.06 5.50
C THR A 144 -1.41 -17.15 6.26
N THR A 145 -1.42 -15.86 5.93
CA THR A 145 -2.34 -14.89 6.50
C THR A 145 -3.50 -14.58 5.56
N ILE A 146 -4.57 -13.98 6.08
CA ILE A 146 -5.68 -13.48 5.25
C ILE A 146 -5.15 -12.48 4.23
N PHE A 147 -4.20 -11.61 4.59
CA PHE A 147 -3.56 -10.67 3.67
C PHE A 147 -2.94 -11.41 2.47
N LYS A 148 -2.12 -12.42 2.73
CA LYS A 148 -1.47 -13.22 1.69
C LYS A 148 -2.47 -13.91 0.75
N CYS A 149 -3.59 -14.38 1.28
CA CYS A 149 -4.65 -14.99 0.47
C CYS A 149 -5.41 -14.00 -0.41
N LEU A 150 -5.64 -12.78 0.07
CA LEU A 150 -6.49 -11.81 -0.61
C LEU A 150 -5.73 -10.90 -1.58
N PHE A 151 -4.46 -10.66 -1.31
CA PHE A 151 -3.66 -9.66 -2.00
C PHE A 151 -2.37 -10.26 -2.54
N ASN A 152 -1.33 -10.33 -1.72
CA ASN A 152 0.00 -10.67 -2.20
C ASN A 152 0.75 -11.54 -1.19
N ASP A 153 1.25 -12.69 -1.65
CA ASP A 153 1.97 -13.66 -0.85
C ASP A 153 3.45 -13.29 -0.61
N LEU A 154 3.99 -12.34 -1.38
CA LEU A 154 5.39 -11.88 -1.22
C LEU A 154 5.58 -10.90 -0.07
N TRP A 155 4.55 -10.14 0.29
CA TRP A 155 4.66 -9.19 1.38
C TRP A 155 4.56 -9.91 2.71
N THR A 156 5.66 -9.89 3.43
CA THR A 156 5.61 -10.17 4.87
C THR A 156 5.24 -8.86 5.55
N ASN A 157 4.20 -8.86 6.36
CA ASN A 157 3.88 -7.73 7.25
C ASN A 157 4.94 -7.54 8.35
N GLU A 158 6.11 -8.10 8.20
CA GLU A 158 7.28 -7.89 9.05
C GLU A 158 7.92 -6.54 8.75
N ILE A 159 7.13 -5.48 8.89
CA ILE A 159 7.68 -4.13 8.94
C ILE A 159 8.41 -4.00 10.26
N THR A 160 9.70 -3.98 10.16
CA THR A 160 10.56 -3.84 11.32
C THR A 160 10.30 -2.48 11.99
N ASN A 161 9.95 -2.49 13.26
CA ASN A 161 9.72 -1.25 14.01
C ASN A 161 11.04 -0.44 14.03
N LEU A 162 11.01 0.79 13.48
CA LEU A 162 12.19 1.68 13.42
C LEU A 162 12.80 1.99 14.78
N GLU A 163 12.02 1.91 15.86
CA GLU A 163 12.53 2.13 17.22
C GLU A 163 13.57 1.09 17.63
N VAL A 164 13.55 -0.09 17.03
CA VAL A 164 14.56 -1.16 17.24
C VAL A 164 15.88 -0.81 16.52
N TRP A 165 15.87 0.10 15.56
CA TRP A 165 17.01 0.42 14.70
C TRP A 165 17.67 1.77 15.00
N LEU A 166 17.16 2.52 15.98
CA LEU A 166 17.78 3.74 16.45
C LEU A 166 18.66 3.41 17.65
N PRO A 167 20.01 3.51 17.52
CA PRO A 167 20.88 3.53 18.69
C PRO A 167 20.70 4.84 19.46
#